data_6c64184283ea4632065b88d7b937ad8c
#
_entry.id   6c64184283ea4632065b88d7b937ad8c
#
_cell.length_a   1.000
_cell.length_b   1.000
_cell.length_c   1.000
_cell.angle_alpha   90.00
_cell.angle_beta   90.00
_cell.angle_gamma   90.00
#
_symmetry.space_group_name_H-M   'P 1'
#
loop_
_entity.id
_entity.type
_entity.pdbx_description
1 polymer ?
#
loop_
_entity_poly.entity_id
_entity_poly.type
_entity_poly.pdbx_seq_one_letter_code
_entity_poly.pdbx_strand_id
1 'polypeptide(L)'
;MPSPIWLGTTTAFATASNWSTGVAPVDADIITFNGLATQGVVGSDQSAIEPAILNFYMSFAYTCGTSTTALSIGPVICNIGLPSDDGSSPSGPSQLFLNFGTDVVACTVHDARSQGVAGFPCIVLEGVNIANTLIVKGGSVGLGVFTPGIAATFLSVALLGPTVNMVIGTAVTLTTLSQSVNGGKCLLQSSVTTLDQDGGEIETRGSGAITTAFIKGKARLNSTGTITALTVAGNGLADFSRNSAARTVSALTLDGTAATVDLRNTNNSVTLSAGIVLQNGASANQILCDDRTKVWLSVTTHTTGPTA
;
A
#
# COMPACT_ATOMS: atom_id res chain seq x y z
N MET A 1 -24.30 12.55 -18.26
CA MET A 1 -23.79 12.88 -16.92
C MET A 1 -23.06 14.19 -17.05
N PRO A 2 -23.33 15.19 -16.21
CA PRO A 2 -22.51 16.37 -16.14
C PRO A 2 -21.07 16.00 -15.78
N SER A 3 -20.13 16.81 -16.23
CA SER A 3 -18.70 16.63 -15.94
C SER A 3 -18.15 17.93 -15.35
N PRO A 4 -18.49 18.24 -14.09
CA PRO A 4 -18.02 19.45 -13.44
C PRO A 4 -16.50 19.41 -13.26
N ILE A 5 -15.84 20.52 -13.69
CA ILE A 5 -14.41 20.74 -13.50
C ILE A 5 -14.25 21.76 -12.38
N TRP A 6 -13.36 21.46 -11.45
CA TRP A 6 -13.02 22.37 -10.36
C TRP A 6 -12.23 23.57 -10.87
N LEU A 7 -12.76 24.78 -10.69
CA LEU A 7 -12.11 26.05 -11.04
C LEU A 7 -11.42 26.70 -9.85
N GLY A 8 -11.96 26.49 -8.64
CA GLY A 8 -11.36 26.94 -7.38
C GLY A 8 -11.31 28.47 -7.26
N THR A 9 -12.40 29.15 -7.54
CA THR A 9 -12.48 30.60 -7.26
C THR A 9 -12.47 30.89 -5.75
N THR A 10 -12.90 29.91 -4.95
CA THR A 10 -12.74 29.83 -3.49
C THR A 10 -12.35 28.41 -3.11
N THR A 11 -12.06 28.13 -1.84
CA THR A 11 -11.70 26.79 -1.35
C THR A 11 -12.89 25.91 -0.96
N ALA A 12 -14.13 26.41 -1.06
CA ALA A 12 -15.33 25.70 -0.60
C ALA A 12 -15.91 24.81 -1.70
N PHE A 13 -15.91 23.51 -1.53
CA PHE A 13 -16.38 22.51 -2.49
C PHE A 13 -17.83 22.74 -2.95
N ALA A 14 -18.75 23.04 -2.03
CA ALA A 14 -20.18 23.20 -2.32
C ALA A 14 -20.55 24.53 -3.02
N THR A 15 -19.57 25.41 -3.28
CA THR A 15 -19.84 26.71 -3.92
C THR A 15 -19.98 26.53 -5.42
N ALA A 16 -21.14 26.84 -5.98
CA ALA A 16 -21.50 26.65 -7.38
C ALA A 16 -20.51 27.33 -8.36
N SER A 17 -20.03 28.54 -8.07
CA SER A 17 -19.08 29.27 -8.91
C SER A 17 -17.67 28.65 -8.93
N ASN A 18 -17.38 27.67 -8.09
CA ASN A 18 -16.14 26.90 -8.14
C ASN A 18 -16.14 25.80 -9.21
N TRP A 19 -17.25 25.61 -9.90
CA TRP A 19 -17.42 24.55 -10.86
C TRP A 19 -17.73 25.09 -12.27
N SER A 20 -17.15 24.46 -13.29
CA SER A 20 -17.34 24.86 -14.69
C SER A 20 -18.78 24.82 -15.17
N THR A 21 -19.59 24.02 -14.53
CA THR A 21 -21.03 23.89 -14.79
C THR A 21 -21.88 24.99 -14.15
N GLY A 22 -21.30 25.79 -13.25
CA GLY A 22 -22.01 26.80 -12.45
C GLY A 22 -22.92 26.21 -11.37
N VAL A 23 -22.84 24.91 -11.11
CA VAL A 23 -23.54 24.21 -10.02
C VAL A 23 -22.57 23.24 -9.34
N ALA A 24 -22.76 23.02 -8.03
CA ALA A 24 -21.97 22.04 -7.29
C ALA A 24 -22.29 20.61 -7.79
N PRO A 25 -21.32 19.68 -7.74
CA PRO A 25 -21.52 18.29 -8.13
C PRO A 25 -22.61 17.59 -7.32
N VAL A 26 -23.22 16.60 -7.97
CA VAL A 26 -24.23 15.72 -7.39
C VAL A 26 -23.86 14.26 -7.67
N ASP A 27 -24.70 13.33 -7.20
CA ASP A 27 -24.52 11.89 -7.43
C ASP A 27 -24.39 11.56 -8.92
N ALA A 28 -23.60 10.55 -9.20
CA ALA A 28 -23.30 10.05 -10.54
C ALA A 28 -22.56 11.02 -11.48
N ASP A 29 -22.12 12.19 -11.01
CA ASP A 29 -21.29 13.10 -11.79
C ASP A 29 -19.87 12.54 -12.02
N ILE A 30 -19.20 13.03 -13.06
CA ILE A 30 -17.76 12.85 -13.25
C ILE A 30 -17.05 14.13 -12.79
N ILE A 31 -16.47 14.08 -11.60
CA ILE A 31 -15.79 15.24 -11.01
C ILE A 31 -14.33 15.25 -11.45
N THR A 32 -13.86 16.42 -11.91
CA THR A 32 -12.49 16.58 -12.43
C THR A 32 -11.75 17.72 -11.74
N PHE A 33 -10.53 17.43 -11.30
CA PHE A 33 -9.52 18.39 -10.82
C PHE A 33 -8.35 18.40 -11.80
N ASN A 34 -8.11 19.53 -12.46
CA ASN A 34 -7.06 19.69 -13.49
C ASN A 34 -6.38 21.08 -13.43
N GLY A 35 -5.64 21.44 -14.47
CA GLY A 35 -4.88 22.68 -14.56
C GLY A 35 -5.71 23.96 -14.64
N LEU A 36 -7.03 23.87 -14.81
CA LEU A 36 -7.93 25.03 -14.76
C LEU A 36 -8.18 25.54 -13.34
N ALA A 37 -7.85 24.73 -12.33
CA ALA A 37 -7.99 25.15 -10.94
C ALA A 37 -7.06 26.31 -10.60
N THR A 38 -7.55 27.23 -9.78
CA THR A 38 -6.75 28.35 -9.23
C THR A 38 -6.44 28.18 -7.75
N GLN A 39 -7.13 27.24 -7.07
CA GLN A 39 -6.93 26.88 -5.67
C GLN A 39 -7.29 25.42 -5.43
N GLY A 40 -6.86 24.87 -4.30
CA GLY A 40 -7.29 23.57 -3.78
C GLY A 40 -8.63 23.64 -3.05
N VAL A 41 -9.02 22.51 -2.47
CA VAL A 41 -10.22 22.38 -1.62
C VAL A 41 -9.77 22.28 -0.16
N VAL A 42 -10.32 23.11 0.71
CA VAL A 42 -10.22 22.88 2.17
C VAL A 42 -11.02 21.62 2.49
N GLY A 43 -10.53 20.80 3.40
CA GLY A 43 -11.20 19.58 3.81
C GLY A 43 -12.66 19.85 4.21
N SER A 44 -13.56 19.06 3.64
CA SER A 44 -15.00 19.19 3.88
C SER A 44 -15.67 17.83 3.79
N ASP A 45 -16.80 17.70 4.48
CA ASP A 45 -17.64 16.53 4.39
C ASP A 45 -18.57 16.63 3.18
N GLN A 46 -18.32 15.80 2.19
CA GLN A 46 -19.12 15.60 1.00
C GLN A 46 -19.55 14.13 0.89
N SER A 47 -19.61 13.41 2.02
CA SER A 47 -19.99 11.99 2.10
C SER A 47 -21.43 11.70 1.64
N ALA A 48 -22.26 12.75 1.50
CA ALA A 48 -23.60 12.64 0.91
C ALA A 48 -23.59 12.63 -0.62
N ILE A 49 -22.43 12.82 -1.26
CA ILE A 49 -22.29 12.82 -2.72
C ILE A 49 -21.52 11.56 -3.13
N GLU A 50 -22.14 10.77 -4.01
CA GLU A 50 -21.56 9.55 -4.57
C GLU A 50 -21.29 9.74 -6.08
N PRO A 51 -20.15 10.36 -6.46
CA PRO A 51 -19.80 10.56 -7.86
C PRO A 51 -19.56 9.22 -8.55
N ALA A 52 -19.89 9.13 -9.85
CA ALA A 52 -19.51 7.97 -10.63
C ALA A 52 -17.99 7.86 -10.76
N ILE A 53 -17.32 9.00 -10.99
CA ILE A 53 -15.87 9.06 -11.14
C ILE A 53 -15.33 10.34 -10.50
N LEU A 54 -14.20 10.22 -9.78
CA LEU A 54 -13.41 11.33 -9.28
C LEU A 54 -12.02 11.27 -9.92
N ASN A 55 -11.66 12.32 -10.68
CA ASN A 55 -10.39 12.39 -11.40
C ASN A 55 -9.51 13.54 -10.89
N PHE A 56 -8.25 13.22 -10.56
CA PHE A 56 -7.19 14.19 -10.34
C PHE A 56 -6.12 14.02 -11.42
N TYR A 57 -5.93 15.06 -12.22
CA TYR A 57 -4.91 15.10 -13.27
C TYR A 57 -3.57 15.60 -12.72
N MET A 58 -2.48 15.26 -13.38
CA MET A 58 -1.15 15.77 -13.04
C MET A 58 -1.02 17.29 -13.24
N SER A 59 -1.89 17.91 -14.05
CA SER A 59 -2.00 19.37 -14.18
C SER A 59 -2.59 20.05 -12.93
N PHE A 60 -3.29 19.32 -12.05
CA PHE A 60 -3.79 19.87 -10.78
C PHE A 60 -2.66 19.99 -9.76
N ALA A 61 -2.23 21.22 -9.44
CA ALA A 61 -1.05 21.47 -8.60
C ALA A 61 -1.36 21.80 -7.12
N TYR A 62 -2.62 21.76 -6.71
CA TYR A 62 -3.06 22.24 -5.41
C TYR A 62 -3.28 21.10 -4.41
N THR A 63 -3.68 21.47 -3.19
CA THR A 63 -4.00 20.55 -2.09
C THR A 63 -5.51 20.36 -1.96
N CYS A 64 -5.96 19.12 -1.73
CA CYS A 64 -7.33 18.83 -1.28
C CYS A 64 -7.30 18.19 0.09
N GLY A 65 -8.10 18.72 1.00
CA GLY A 65 -8.10 18.32 2.40
C GLY A 65 -6.86 18.80 3.16
N THR A 66 -6.80 18.48 4.43
CA THR A 66 -5.68 18.76 5.33
C THR A 66 -5.37 17.53 6.17
N SER A 67 -4.25 17.52 6.89
CA SER A 67 -3.89 16.44 7.82
C SER A 67 -4.85 16.26 9.00
N THR A 68 -5.77 17.15 9.21
CA THR A 68 -6.78 17.07 10.29
C THR A 68 -8.21 16.98 9.77
N THR A 69 -8.43 17.33 8.48
CA THR A 69 -9.75 17.34 7.86
C THR A 69 -9.61 16.92 6.40
N ALA A 70 -9.90 15.67 6.09
CA ALA A 70 -9.90 15.17 4.73
C ALA A 70 -11.04 15.76 3.89
N LEU A 71 -10.93 15.69 2.58
CA LEU A 71 -12.09 15.74 1.70
C LEU A 71 -12.80 14.39 1.78
N SER A 72 -13.93 14.34 2.48
CA SER A 72 -14.75 13.12 2.59
C SER A 72 -15.68 13.04 1.40
N ILE A 73 -15.49 12.05 0.52
CA ILE A 73 -16.27 11.84 -0.70
C ILE A 73 -16.11 10.38 -1.14
N GLY A 74 -17.20 9.73 -1.52
CA GLY A 74 -17.22 8.30 -1.87
C GLY A 74 -17.48 8.05 -3.35
N PRO A 75 -16.54 8.26 -4.28
CA PRO A 75 -16.73 7.97 -5.68
C PRO A 75 -16.74 6.44 -5.92
N VAL A 76 -17.47 5.97 -6.93
CA VAL A 76 -17.38 4.56 -7.37
C VAL A 76 -15.98 4.27 -7.91
N ILE A 77 -15.42 5.20 -8.71
CA ILE A 77 -14.06 5.12 -9.25
C ILE A 77 -13.29 6.39 -8.87
N CYS A 78 -12.07 6.22 -8.35
CA CYS A 78 -11.15 7.33 -8.07
C CYS A 78 -9.85 7.15 -8.88
N ASN A 79 -9.51 8.11 -9.72
CA ASN A 79 -8.28 8.14 -10.48
C ASN A 79 -7.42 9.32 -10.05
N ILE A 80 -6.19 9.07 -9.63
CA ILE A 80 -5.26 10.10 -9.16
C ILE A 80 -3.99 10.06 -10.01
N GLY A 81 -3.52 11.25 -10.43
CA GLY A 81 -2.32 11.37 -11.23
C GLY A 81 -2.51 10.92 -12.68
N LEU A 82 -3.68 11.16 -13.25
CA LEU A 82 -3.90 10.96 -14.68
C LEU A 82 -2.96 11.88 -15.48
N PRO A 83 -2.52 11.46 -16.68
CA PRO A 83 -1.71 12.33 -17.54
C PRO A 83 -2.36 13.69 -17.75
N SER A 84 -1.56 14.78 -17.82
CA SER A 84 -2.08 16.13 -18.03
C SER A 84 -2.94 16.19 -19.27
N ASP A 85 -4.14 16.79 -19.14
CA ASP A 85 -5.11 16.97 -20.20
C ASP A 85 -4.94 18.28 -20.98
N ASP A 86 -4.08 19.18 -20.49
CA ASP A 86 -3.84 20.53 -21.02
C ASP A 86 -2.45 20.73 -21.63
N GLY A 87 -1.63 19.67 -21.73
CA GLY A 87 -0.26 19.73 -22.25
C GLY A 87 0.74 20.43 -21.32
N SER A 88 0.36 20.78 -20.09
CA SER A 88 1.27 21.34 -19.10
C SER A 88 2.28 20.31 -18.61
N SER A 89 3.43 20.76 -18.10
CA SER A 89 4.38 19.88 -17.43
C SER A 89 3.76 19.35 -16.13
N PRO A 90 3.60 18.03 -15.99
CA PRO A 90 2.90 17.47 -14.85
C PRO A 90 3.71 17.68 -13.58
N SER A 91 3.14 18.36 -12.60
CA SER A 91 3.69 18.41 -11.24
C SER A 91 2.86 17.56 -10.27
N GLY A 92 1.60 17.29 -10.61
CA GLY A 92 0.63 16.60 -9.79
C GLY A 92 0.15 17.42 -8.59
N PRO A 93 -0.83 16.92 -7.85
CA PRO A 93 -1.31 17.55 -6.63
C PRO A 93 -0.18 17.73 -5.61
N SER A 94 -0.22 18.83 -4.88
CA SER A 94 0.75 19.08 -3.80
C SER A 94 0.52 18.14 -2.64
N GLN A 95 -0.75 17.89 -2.32
CA GLN A 95 -1.17 16.98 -1.25
C GLN A 95 -2.65 16.63 -1.44
N LEU A 96 -3.00 15.35 -1.34
CA LEU A 96 -4.38 14.92 -1.27
C LEU A 96 -4.63 14.17 0.02
N PHE A 97 -5.66 14.58 0.75
CA PHE A 97 -6.20 13.88 1.91
C PHE A 97 -7.65 13.51 1.60
N LEU A 98 -7.90 12.26 1.26
CA LEU A 98 -9.20 11.76 0.84
C LEU A 98 -9.72 10.72 1.82
N ASN A 99 -10.97 10.85 2.23
CA ASN A 99 -11.67 9.86 3.03
C ASN A 99 -12.90 9.36 2.26
N PHE A 100 -12.89 8.09 1.93
CA PHE A 100 -13.97 7.42 1.20
C PHE A 100 -15.16 7.02 2.10
N GLY A 101 -15.07 7.26 3.41
CA GLY A 101 -16.13 6.90 4.35
C GLY A 101 -16.43 5.41 4.32
N THR A 102 -17.73 5.07 4.17
CA THR A 102 -18.25 3.69 4.09
C THR A 102 -18.48 3.21 2.66
N ASP A 103 -18.19 4.02 1.65
CA ASP A 103 -18.46 3.70 0.26
C ASP A 103 -17.46 2.68 -0.30
N VAL A 104 -17.88 1.97 -1.34
CA VAL A 104 -17.04 1.03 -2.07
C VAL A 104 -16.32 1.77 -3.18
N VAL A 105 -15.02 1.94 -3.05
CA VAL A 105 -14.21 2.70 -4.00
C VAL A 105 -13.15 1.83 -4.67
N ALA A 106 -13.11 1.88 -6.01
CA ALA A 106 -11.99 1.38 -6.81
C ALA A 106 -11.03 2.55 -7.10
N CYS A 107 -9.92 2.63 -6.35
CA CYS A 107 -8.95 3.71 -6.47
C CYS A 107 -7.72 3.27 -7.28
N THR A 108 -7.30 4.11 -8.22
CA THR A 108 -6.02 3.96 -8.95
C THR A 108 -5.20 5.22 -8.83
N VAL A 109 -4.00 5.11 -8.27
CA VAL A 109 -2.96 6.14 -8.31
C VAL A 109 -2.04 5.84 -9.48
N HIS A 110 -2.15 6.60 -10.57
CA HIS A 110 -1.33 6.43 -11.79
C HIS A 110 0.07 6.98 -11.57
N ASP A 111 0.15 8.17 -10.95
CA ASP A 111 1.40 8.79 -10.53
C ASP A 111 1.11 9.82 -9.41
N ALA A 112 2.14 10.17 -8.66
CA ALA A 112 2.09 11.22 -7.64
C ALA A 112 3.49 11.73 -7.37
N ARG A 113 3.61 12.88 -6.70
CA ARG A 113 4.90 13.39 -6.23
C ARG A 113 5.55 12.37 -5.28
N SER A 114 6.87 12.37 -5.25
CA SER A 114 7.64 11.48 -4.35
C SER A 114 7.45 11.81 -2.87
N GLN A 115 7.02 13.03 -2.54
CA GLN A 115 6.71 13.49 -1.18
C GLN A 115 5.58 14.51 -1.20
N GLY A 116 4.75 14.51 -0.16
CA GLY A 116 3.76 15.54 0.11
C GLY A 116 4.31 16.67 0.97
N VAL A 117 3.43 17.55 1.41
CA VAL A 117 3.73 18.67 2.31
C VAL A 117 3.95 18.14 3.73
N ALA A 118 4.86 18.77 4.50
CA ALA A 118 5.12 18.48 5.90
C ALA A 118 5.52 17.02 6.21
N GLY A 119 6.16 16.33 5.24
CA GLY A 119 6.67 14.97 5.46
C GLY A 119 5.63 13.85 5.34
N PHE A 120 4.40 14.17 4.99
CA PHE A 120 3.37 13.18 4.66
C PHE A 120 3.61 12.58 3.26
N PRO A 121 3.09 11.35 3.00
CA PRO A 121 2.90 10.91 1.62
C PRO A 121 2.08 11.92 0.82
N CYS A 122 2.35 12.07 -0.49
CA CYS A 122 1.63 13.02 -1.33
C CYS A 122 0.12 12.73 -1.38
N ILE A 123 -0.24 11.46 -1.46
CA ILE A 123 -1.62 10.99 -1.44
C ILE A 123 -1.85 10.26 -0.14
N VAL A 124 -2.87 10.65 0.62
CA VAL A 124 -3.29 9.98 1.85
C VAL A 124 -4.76 9.57 1.70
N LEU A 125 -5.01 8.28 1.85
CA LEU A 125 -6.31 7.67 1.63
C LEU A 125 -6.82 7.00 2.91
N GLU A 126 -8.12 7.14 3.14
CA GLU A 126 -8.87 6.50 4.22
C GLU A 126 -10.20 6.00 3.69
N GLY A 127 -10.85 5.10 4.41
CA GLY A 127 -12.16 4.55 4.10
C GLY A 127 -12.34 3.21 4.79
N VAL A 128 -13.53 2.90 5.24
CA VAL A 128 -13.78 1.74 6.12
C VAL A 128 -14.57 0.61 5.45
N ASN A 129 -14.66 0.59 4.10
CA ASN A 129 -15.37 -0.46 3.40
C ASN A 129 -14.40 -1.59 3.00
N ILE A 130 -14.73 -2.82 3.41
CA ILE A 130 -13.92 -4.02 3.13
C ILE A 130 -13.80 -4.35 1.64
N ALA A 131 -14.66 -3.82 0.79
CA ALA A 131 -14.59 -4.02 -0.66
C ALA A 131 -13.72 -2.98 -1.39
N ASN A 132 -13.15 -2.00 -0.68
CA ASN A 132 -12.26 -1.01 -1.28
C ASN A 132 -11.03 -1.67 -1.91
N THR A 133 -10.63 -1.18 -3.09
CA THR A 133 -9.42 -1.63 -3.78
C THR A 133 -8.53 -0.45 -4.12
N LEU A 134 -7.22 -0.67 -4.07
CA LEU A 134 -6.22 0.36 -4.40
C LEU A 134 -5.14 -0.22 -5.31
N ILE A 135 -4.92 0.44 -6.44
CA ILE A 135 -3.80 0.16 -7.36
C ILE A 135 -2.87 1.38 -7.34
N VAL A 136 -1.59 1.16 -7.04
CA VAL A 136 -0.56 2.21 -7.04
C VAL A 136 0.47 1.90 -8.11
N LYS A 137 0.59 2.77 -9.11
CA LYS A 137 1.55 2.65 -10.22
C LYS A 137 2.77 3.54 -10.04
N GLY A 138 2.65 4.61 -9.26
CA GLY A 138 3.77 5.52 -8.98
C GLY A 138 3.50 6.49 -7.83
N GLY A 139 4.56 7.13 -7.33
CA GLY A 139 4.52 8.19 -6.35
C GLY A 139 4.40 7.76 -4.89
N SER A 140 4.19 8.73 -4.01
CA SER A 140 4.14 8.54 -2.55
C SER A 140 2.69 8.48 -2.06
N VAL A 141 2.29 7.32 -1.52
CA VAL A 141 0.92 7.04 -1.08
C VAL A 141 0.91 6.52 0.36
N GLY A 142 0.03 7.04 1.17
CA GLY A 142 -0.27 6.59 2.53
C GLY A 142 -1.69 6.06 2.65
N LEU A 143 -1.85 4.95 3.37
CA LEU A 143 -3.14 4.36 3.68
C LEU A 143 -3.30 4.29 5.20
N GLY A 144 -4.35 4.92 5.75
CA GLY A 144 -4.59 4.95 7.18
C GLY A 144 -3.43 5.56 8.00
N VAL A 145 -2.72 6.53 7.43
CA VAL A 145 -1.58 7.22 8.07
C VAL A 145 -1.96 8.62 8.56
N PHE A 146 -3.22 8.95 8.48
CA PHE A 146 -3.75 10.25 8.75
C PHE A 146 -3.64 10.61 10.26
N THR A 147 -4.70 10.77 10.91
CA THR A 147 -4.71 11.03 12.35
C THR A 147 -4.73 9.70 13.10
N PRO A 148 -4.04 9.57 14.23
CA PRO A 148 -4.12 8.35 15.03
C PRO A 148 -5.58 8.02 15.34
N GLY A 149 -6.08 6.88 14.87
CA GLY A 149 -7.39 6.35 15.20
C GLY A 149 -8.43 6.31 14.07
N ILE A 150 -8.17 6.85 12.89
CA ILE A 150 -9.08 6.61 11.76
C ILE A 150 -8.69 5.27 11.12
N ALA A 151 -9.60 4.31 11.18
CA ALA A 151 -9.42 3.00 10.57
C ALA A 151 -9.56 3.11 9.04
N ALA A 152 -8.71 2.38 8.31
CA ALA A 152 -8.90 2.16 6.90
C ALA A 152 -9.07 0.66 6.66
N THR A 153 -10.02 0.29 5.78
CA THR A 153 -10.29 -1.11 5.44
C THR A 153 -10.28 -1.27 3.93
N PHE A 154 -9.45 -2.20 3.46
CA PHE A 154 -9.29 -2.48 2.03
C PHE A 154 -9.25 -3.98 1.77
N LEU A 155 -9.92 -4.41 0.70
CA LEU A 155 -9.83 -5.77 0.19
C LEU A 155 -8.44 -6.05 -0.36
N SER A 156 -7.95 -5.13 -1.21
CA SER A 156 -6.66 -5.32 -1.85
C SER A 156 -5.92 -4.01 -2.10
N VAL A 157 -4.60 -4.09 -1.97
CA VAL A 157 -3.65 -3.05 -2.39
C VAL A 157 -2.64 -3.70 -3.33
N ALA A 158 -2.49 -3.16 -4.54
CA ALA A 158 -1.54 -3.62 -5.55
C ALA A 158 -0.51 -2.53 -5.89
N LEU A 159 0.77 -2.85 -5.73
CA LEU A 159 1.90 -1.96 -6.00
C LEU A 159 2.59 -2.40 -7.30
N LEU A 160 2.46 -1.62 -8.36
CA LEU A 160 2.84 -2.05 -9.72
C LEU A 160 4.09 -1.35 -10.27
N GLY A 161 4.44 -0.16 -9.81
CA GLY A 161 5.51 0.65 -10.40
C GLY A 161 6.76 0.79 -9.54
N PRO A 162 7.93 1.03 -10.14
CA PRO A 162 9.21 1.15 -9.43
C PRO A 162 9.34 2.43 -8.58
N THR A 163 8.56 3.46 -8.90
CA THR A 163 8.55 4.75 -8.18
C THR A 163 7.60 4.76 -6.99
N VAL A 164 6.85 3.67 -6.77
CA VAL A 164 5.94 3.55 -5.63
C VAL A 164 6.71 3.64 -4.31
N ASN A 165 6.24 4.52 -3.43
CA ASN A 165 6.65 4.62 -2.04
C ASN A 165 5.38 4.60 -1.17
N MET A 166 5.01 3.42 -0.69
CA MET A 166 3.76 3.19 0.04
C MET A 166 4.00 3.10 1.54
N VAL A 167 3.13 3.73 2.32
CA VAL A 167 3.07 3.55 3.77
C VAL A 167 1.67 3.07 4.14
N ILE A 168 1.58 1.91 4.79
CA ILE A 168 0.33 1.36 5.33
C ILE A 168 0.40 1.47 6.85
N GLY A 169 -0.48 2.28 7.43
CA GLY A 169 -0.49 2.61 8.86
C GLY A 169 -1.01 1.47 9.75
N THR A 170 -0.92 1.69 11.05
CA THR A 170 -1.25 0.67 12.08
C THR A 170 -2.75 0.38 12.21
N ALA A 171 -3.62 1.34 11.85
CA ALA A 171 -5.07 1.21 11.94
C ALA A 171 -5.72 0.64 10.67
N VAL A 172 -4.93 0.07 9.76
CA VAL A 172 -5.42 -0.49 8.51
C VAL A 172 -5.82 -1.96 8.68
N THR A 173 -6.98 -2.33 8.15
CA THR A 173 -7.38 -3.72 7.94
C THR A 173 -7.23 -4.03 6.45
N LEU A 174 -6.36 -4.98 6.11
CA LEU A 174 -6.02 -5.31 4.74
C LEU A 174 -6.09 -6.82 4.51
N THR A 175 -6.84 -7.25 3.50
CA THR A 175 -6.88 -8.68 3.15
C THR A 175 -5.70 -9.07 2.29
N THR A 176 -5.43 -8.34 1.19
CA THR A 176 -4.34 -8.69 0.26
C THR A 176 -3.44 -7.49 -0.02
N LEU A 177 -2.13 -7.67 0.14
CA LEU A 177 -1.10 -6.77 -0.36
C LEU A 177 -0.30 -7.50 -1.42
N SER A 178 -0.33 -7.01 -2.66
CA SER A 178 0.47 -7.55 -3.75
C SER A 178 1.50 -6.52 -4.24
N GLN A 179 2.71 -6.98 -4.52
CA GLN A 179 3.78 -6.15 -5.07
C GLN A 179 4.38 -6.86 -6.28
N SER A 180 4.28 -6.22 -7.43
CA SER A 180 4.82 -6.76 -8.69
C SER A 180 6.35 -6.78 -8.69
N VAL A 181 6.95 -7.39 -9.71
CA VAL A 181 8.41 -7.46 -9.90
C VAL A 181 9.07 -6.07 -9.82
N ASN A 182 8.38 -5.02 -10.26
CA ASN A 182 8.84 -3.63 -10.23
C ASN A 182 8.13 -2.79 -9.15
N GLY A 183 7.58 -3.40 -8.12
CA GLY A 183 6.62 -2.78 -7.20
C GLY A 183 7.19 -1.78 -6.18
N GLY A 184 8.34 -1.15 -6.40
CA GLY A 184 8.85 -0.06 -5.56
C GLY A 184 9.10 -0.46 -4.09
N LYS A 185 8.71 0.43 -3.16
CA LYS A 185 8.90 0.24 -1.70
C LYS A 185 7.58 0.32 -0.94
N CYS A 186 7.44 -0.50 0.10
CA CYS A 186 6.31 -0.48 1.01
C CYS A 186 6.74 -0.60 2.47
N LEU A 187 6.24 0.28 3.32
CA LEU A 187 6.27 0.14 4.78
C LEU A 187 4.90 -0.34 5.26
N LEU A 188 4.83 -1.57 5.75
CA LEU A 188 3.62 -2.19 6.30
C LEU A 188 3.66 -2.20 7.82
N GLN A 189 2.71 -1.51 8.47
CA GLN A 189 2.63 -1.42 9.93
C GLN A 189 1.40 -2.13 10.51
N SER A 190 0.52 -2.63 9.66
CA SER A 190 -0.72 -3.34 10.03
C SER A 190 -0.63 -4.83 9.76
N SER A 191 -1.65 -5.56 10.18
CA SER A 191 -1.84 -6.96 9.80
C SER A 191 -2.31 -7.08 8.35
N VAL A 192 -1.95 -8.18 7.70
CA VAL A 192 -2.44 -8.54 6.36
C VAL A 192 -2.69 -10.04 6.31
N THR A 193 -3.78 -10.45 5.64
CA THR A 193 -4.05 -11.87 5.46
C THR A 193 -3.11 -12.49 4.43
N THR A 194 -2.97 -11.87 3.26
CA THR A 194 -2.09 -12.35 2.18
C THR A 194 -1.11 -11.25 1.78
N LEU A 195 0.17 -11.56 1.87
CA LEU A 195 1.27 -10.77 1.33
C LEU A 195 1.89 -11.52 0.16
N ASP A 196 1.75 -11.00 -1.06
CA ASP A 196 2.32 -11.58 -2.28
C ASP A 196 3.31 -10.60 -2.90
N GLN A 197 4.60 -10.92 -2.78
CA GLN A 197 5.70 -10.07 -3.24
C GLN A 197 6.49 -10.75 -4.35
N ASP A 198 6.24 -10.36 -5.59
CA ASP A 198 7.02 -10.83 -6.75
C ASP A 198 8.35 -10.07 -6.92
N GLY A 199 8.50 -8.89 -6.30
CA GLY A 199 9.73 -8.09 -6.35
C GLY A 199 9.64 -6.85 -5.48
N GLY A 200 10.53 -5.86 -5.69
CA GLY A 200 10.58 -4.64 -4.89
C GLY A 200 11.05 -4.87 -3.45
N GLU A 201 10.76 -3.91 -2.57
CA GLU A 201 11.17 -3.95 -1.16
C GLU A 201 9.98 -3.70 -0.23
N ILE A 202 9.75 -4.62 0.71
CA ILE A 202 8.77 -4.46 1.79
C ILE A 202 9.51 -4.41 3.13
N GLU A 203 9.11 -3.48 3.99
CA GLU A 203 9.52 -3.47 5.40
C GLU A 203 8.27 -3.58 6.27
N THR A 204 8.22 -4.56 7.16
CA THR A 204 7.17 -4.66 8.17
C THR A 204 7.63 -4.04 9.48
N ARG A 205 6.74 -3.36 10.21
CA ARG A 205 7.01 -2.80 11.55
C ARG A 205 5.80 -2.95 12.47
N GLY A 206 6.02 -2.69 13.76
CA GLY A 206 4.97 -2.77 14.79
C GLY A 206 4.63 -4.21 15.15
N SER A 207 3.35 -4.51 15.34
CA SER A 207 2.85 -5.82 15.79
C SER A 207 1.91 -6.50 14.78
N GLY A 208 1.84 -5.99 13.54
CA GLY A 208 0.98 -6.56 12.51
C GLY A 208 1.33 -8.01 12.19
N ALA A 209 0.33 -8.88 12.17
CA ALA A 209 0.46 -10.28 11.82
C ALA A 209 0.27 -10.50 10.31
N ILE A 210 0.87 -11.56 9.78
CA ILE A 210 0.72 -11.98 8.38
C ILE A 210 0.27 -13.44 8.36
N THR A 211 -0.90 -13.72 7.78
CA THR A 211 -1.36 -15.10 7.70
C THR A 211 -0.57 -15.89 6.66
N THR A 212 -0.45 -15.36 5.44
CA THR A 212 0.32 -16.01 4.37
C THR A 212 1.23 -14.98 3.71
N ALA A 213 2.51 -15.28 3.61
CA ALA A 213 3.49 -14.48 2.91
C ALA A 213 4.19 -15.29 1.83
N PHE A 214 4.24 -14.77 0.62
CA PHE A 214 5.00 -15.28 -0.50
C PHE A 214 6.00 -14.23 -0.98
N ILE A 215 7.30 -14.49 -0.83
CA ILE A 215 8.37 -13.51 -0.99
C ILE A 215 9.32 -13.95 -2.10
N LYS A 216 9.36 -13.18 -3.20
CA LYS A 216 10.38 -13.28 -4.26
C LYS A 216 11.27 -12.03 -4.34
N GLY A 217 10.85 -10.93 -3.70
CA GLY A 217 11.61 -9.71 -3.56
C GLY A 217 12.39 -9.65 -2.26
N LYS A 218 12.65 -8.43 -1.77
CA LYS A 218 13.30 -8.19 -0.48
C LYS A 218 12.29 -7.80 0.59
N ALA A 219 12.11 -8.66 1.59
CA ALA A 219 11.24 -8.39 2.72
C ALA A 219 12.08 -8.25 4.01
N ARG A 220 12.06 -7.04 4.63
CA ARG A 220 12.58 -6.79 5.98
C ARG A 220 11.46 -7.04 6.98
N LEU A 221 11.50 -8.17 7.66
CA LEU A 221 10.43 -8.63 8.53
C LEU A 221 10.68 -8.19 9.98
N ASN A 222 10.46 -6.90 10.27
CA ASN A 222 10.72 -6.27 11.57
C ASN A 222 9.49 -6.22 12.50
N SER A 223 8.30 -6.62 12.02
CA SER A 223 7.10 -6.74 12.88
C SER A 223 7.29 -7.82 13.93
N THR A 224 6.71 -7.64 15.11
CA THR A 224 6.63 -8.66 16.18
C THR A 224 5.41 -9.55 16.06
N GLY A 225 4.51 -9.28 15.11
CA GLY A 225 3.36 -10.13 14.83
C GLY A 225 3.75 -11.49 14.29
N THR A 226 2.87 -12.46 14.49
CA THR A 226 3.07 -13.82 13.97
C THR A 226 2.95 -13.86 12.45
N ILE A 227 3.84 -14.60 11.79
CA ILE A 227 3.71 -15.01 10.40
C ILE A 227 3.30 -16.49 10.40
N THR A 228 2.07 -16.78 9.95
CA THR A 228 1.56 -18.16 10.02
C THR A 228 2.19 -19.05 8.95
N ALA A 229 2.28 -18.58 7.71
CA ALA A 229 2.96 -19.28 6.63
C ALA A 229 3.85 -18.32 5.85
N LEU A 230 5.14 -18.64 5.74
CA LEU A 230 6.12 -17.88 4.98
C LEU A 230 6.77 -18.77 3.93
N THR A 231 6.62 -18.41 2.67
CA THR A 231 7.35 -19.02 1.56
C THR A 231 8.29 -17.98 0.96
N VAL A 232 9.58 -18.33 0.89
CA VAL A 232 10.60 -17.52 0.21
C VAL A 232 11.03 -18.28 -1.03
N ALA A 233 10.84 -17.68 -2.20
CA ALA A 233 11.04 -18.34 -3.49
C ALA A 233 11.90 -17.50 -4.45
N GLY A 234 12.41 -18.14 -5.50
CA GLY A 234 13.23 -17.46 -6.49
C GLY A 234 14.47 -16.81 -5.88
N ASN A 235 14.65 -15.50 -6.10
CA ASN A 235 15.74 -14.69 -5.50
C ASN A 235 15.29 -13.96 -4.22
N GLY A 236 14.19 -14.39 -3.61
CA GLY A 236 13.61 -13.76 -2.44
C GLY A 236 14.54 -13.74 -1.23
N LEU A 237 14.50 -12.64 -0.48
CA LEU A 237 15.19 -12.48 0.79
C LEU A 237 14.19 -12.13 1.89
N ALA A 238 14.02 -13.00 2.88
CA ALA A 238 13.34 -12.69 4.12
C ALA A 238 14.38 -12.32 5.21
N ASP A 239 14.48 -11.04 5.50
CA ASP A 239 15.48 -10.47 6.41
C ASP A 239 14.85 -10.18 7.78
N PHE A 240 15.21 -10.96 8.80
CA PHE A 240 14.83 -10.77 10.21
C PHE A 240 15.92 -10.10 11.04
N SER A 241 17.10 -9.83 10.48
CA SER A 241 18.31 -9.47 11.19
C SER A 241 18.28 -8.10 11.88
N ARG A 242 17.28 -7.27 11.59
CA ARG A 242 17.21 -5.88 12.05
C ARG A 242 16.41 -5.64 13.32
N ASN A 243 15.75 -6.67 13.84
CA ASN A 243 14.96 -6.58 15.06
C ASN A 243 15.18 -7.82 15.92
N SER A 244 15.61 -7.65 17.15
CA SER A 244 15.84 -8.73 18.12
C SER A 244 14.61 -9.05 18.99
N ALA A 245 13.46 -8.41 18.78
CA ALA A 245 12.26 -8.70 19.53
C ALA A 245 11.71 -10.09 19.17
N ALA A 246 11.09 -10.75 20.15
CA ALA A 246 10.50 -12.08 19.97
C ALA A 246 9.37 -12.05 18.93
N ARG A 247 9.38 -13.06 18.05
CA ARG A 247 8.34 -13.26 17.02
C ARG A 247 8.27 -14.71 16.60
N THR A 248 7.14 -15.08 16.01
CA THR A 248 6.88 -16.44 15.59
C THR A 248 6.65 -16.52 14.09
N VAL A 249 7.28 -17.50 13.44
CA VAL A 249 6.95 -17.96 12.09
C VAL A 249 6.49 -19.40 12.23
N SER A 250 5.18 -19.65 12.01
CA SER A 250 4.63 -20.97 12.28
C SER A 250 5.07 -22.01 11.26
N ALA A 251 5.11 -21.64 9.96
CA ALA A 251 5.65 -22.50 8.91
C ALA A 251 6.54 -21.68 7.98
N LEU A 252 7.74 -22.18 7.68
CA LEU A 252 8.70 -21.57 6.76
C LEU A 252 9.06 -22.53 5.65
N THR A 253 8.92 -22.10 4.41
CA THR A 253 9.33 -22.84 3.21
C THR A 253 10.36 -22.02 2.44
N LEU A 254 11.51 -22.63 2.10
CA LEU A 254 12.43 -22.13 1.09
C LEU A 254 12.22 -22.91 -0.19
N ASP A 255 11.98 -22.20 -1.28
CA ASP A 255 11.66 -22.77 -2.58
C ASP A 255 12.66 -22.27 -3.65
N GLY A 256 13.55 -23.16 -4.06
CA GLY A 256 14.59 -22.89 -5.06
C GLY A 256 15.96 -22.53 -4.46
N THR A 257 16.97 -22.56 -5.32
CA THR A 257 18.38 -22.48 -4.95
C THR A 257 18.87 -21.10 -4.54
N ALA A 258 18.12 -20.03 -4.81
CA ALA A 258 18.51 -18.66 -4.53
C ALA A 258 17.69 -17.96 -3.44
N ALA A 259 16.60 -18.59 -2.96
CA ALA A 259 15.81 -18.09 -1.84
C ALA A 259 16.65 -18.04 -0.55
N THR A 260 16.56 -16.94 0.21
CA THR A 260 17.41 -16.72 1.40
C THR A 260 16.58 -16.26 2.59
N VAL A 261 16.88 -16.77 3.77
CA VAL A 261 16.34 -16.27 5.05
C VAL A 261 17.51 -15.84 5.93
N ASP A 262 17.46 -14.58 6.41
CA ASP A 262 18.48 -14.03 7.29
C ASP A 262 17.97 -13.91 8.73
N LEU A 263 18.48 -14.75 9.61
CA LEU A 263 18.18 -14.83 11.04
C LEU A 263 19.34 -14.33 11.91
N ARG A 264 20.38 -13.71 11.32
CA ARG A 264 21.52 -13.17 12.08
C ARG A 264 21.07 -12.01 12.98
N ASN A 265 21.79 -11.79 14.06
CA ASN A 265 21.52 -10.70 15.04
C ASN A 265 20.13 -10.74 15.69
N THR A 266 19.37 -11.81 15.55
CA THR A 266 18.04 -11.93 16.17
C THR A 266 18.10 -12.38 17.64
N ASN A 267 19.28 -12.71 18.18
CA ASN A 267 19.47 -13.31 19.51
C ASN A 267 18.57 -14.55 19.73
N ASN A 268 18.32 -15.33 18.68
CA ASN A 268 17.39 -16.48 18.68
C ASN A 268 15.93 -16.10 19.06
N SER A 269 15.52 -14.88 18.82
CA SER A 269 14.17 -14.41 19.13
C SER A 269 13.12 -14.82 18.10
N VAL A 270 13.52 -15.40 16.97
CA VAL A 270 12.60 -15.95 15.96
C VAL A 270 12.30 -17.41 16.27
N THR A 271 11.05 -17.71 16.63
CA THR A 271 10.58 -19.07 16.86
C THR A 271 10.00 -19.64 15.57
N LEU A 272 10.54 -20.78 15.12
CA LEU A 272 10.03 -21.54 13.98
C LEU A 272 9.24 -22.74 14.51
N SER A 273 7.89 -22.66 14.52
CA SER A 273 7.07 -23.65 15.24
C SER A 273 6.98 -25.00 14.54
N ALA A 274 6.99 -25.04 13.20
CA ALA A 274 6.87 -26.27 12.42
C ALA A 274 8.19 -26.70 11.72
N GLY A 275 9.30 -26.01 12.02
CA GLY A 275 10.55 -26.23 11.32
C GLY A 275 10.60 -25.58 9.94
N ILE A 276 11.60 -25.95 9.14
CA ILE A 276 11.84 -25.38 7.82
C ILE A 276 11.68 -26.46 6.76
N VAL A 277 10.85 -26.18 5.74
CA VAL A 277 10.69 -27.03 4.57
C VAL A 277 11.61 -26.52 3.45
N LEU A 278 12.44 -27.39 2.89
CA LEU A 278 13.32 -27.08 1.76
C LEU A 278 12.78 -27.78 0.50
N GLN A 279 12.55 -27.02 -0.56
CA GLN A 279 11.96 -27.51 -1.83
C GLN A 279 12.78 -27.06 -3.04
N ASN A 280 12.64 -27.75 -4.16
CA ASN A 280 13.19 -27.38 -5.48
C ASN A 280 14.67 -26.99 -5.44
N GLY A 281 15.49 -27.77 -4.74
CA GLY A 281 16.94 -27.57 -4.64
C GLY A 281 17.38 -26.57 -3.59
N ALA A 282 16.47 -26.05 -2.75
CA ALA A 282 16.84 -25.25 -1.60
C ALA A 282 17.70 -26.06 -0.61
N SER A 283 18.60 -25.39 0.09
CA SER A 283 19.54 -25.99 1.02
C SER A 283 19.62 -25.19 2.32
N ALA A 284 20.09 -25.84 3.39
CA ALA A 284 20.31 -25.20 4.68
C ALA A 284 21.35 -24.07 4.63
N ASN A 285 22.19 -23.99 3.60
CA ASN A 285 23.17 -22.90 3.44
C ASN A 285 22.52 -21.54 3.12
N GLN A 286 21.27 -21.53 2.68
CA GLN A 286 20.48 -20.33 2.39
C GLN A 286 19.84 -19.73 3.66
N ILE A 287 19.99 -20.41 4.81
CA ILE A 287 19.56 -19.91 6.11
C ILE A 287 20.80 -19.31 6.80
N LEU A 288 20.84 -17.99 6.85
CA LEU A 288 21.91 -17.25 7.51
C LEU A 288 21.56 -17.11 8.99
N CYS A 289 22.40 -17.61 9.89
CA CYS A 289 22.21 -17.53 11.33
C CYS A 289 23.56 -17.44 12.04
N ASP A 290 23.59 -16.81 13.23
CA ASP A 290 24.82 -16.63 14.03
C ASP A 290 25.27 -17.95 14.66
N ASP A 291 24.35 -18.77 15.12
CA ASP A 291 24.62 -20.05 15.74
C ASP A 291 23.75 -21.16 15.11
N ARG A 292 24.37 -21.93 14.23
CA ARG A 292 23.70 -23.05 13.54
C ARG A 292 23.26 -24.18 14.45
N THR A 293 23.81 -24.29 15.65
CA THR A 293 23.43 -25.34 16.61
C THR A 293 22.05 -25.11 17.22
N LYS A 294 21.53 -23.89 17.13
CA LYS A 294 20.23 -23.49 17.67
C LYS A 294 19.10 -23.50 16.66
N VAL A 295 19.40 -23.68 15.37
CA VAL A 295 18.38 -23.85 14.33
C VAL A 295 18.00 -25.32 14.25
N TRP A 296 16.89 -25.70 14.88
CA TRP A 296 16.34 -27.03 14.75
C TRP A 296 15.73 -27.19 13.35
N LEU A 297 16.53 -27.74 12.43
CA LEU A 297 16.08 -28.07 11.09
C LEU A 297 15.28 -29.37 11.14
N SER A 298 13.98 -29.30 11.22
CA SER A 298 13.13 -30.38 10.77
C SER A 298 13.16 -30.40 9.23
N VAL A 299 14.23 -30.93 8.66
CA VAL A 299 14.38 -31.06 7.22
C VAL A 299 13.51 -32.19 6.74
N THR A 300 12.30 -31.91 6.32
CA THR A 300 11.54 -32.82 5.48
C THR A 300 11.91 -32.50 4.04
N THR A 301 12.92 -33.19 3.52
CA THR A 301 13.28 -33.09 2.10
C THR A 301 12.18 -33.76 1.28
N HIS A 302 11.28 -32.99 0.73
CA HIS A 302 10.45 -33.43 -0.38
C HIS A 302 11.18 -33.11 -1.68
N THR A 303 12.00 -34.03 -2.15
CA THR A 303 12.47 -34.03 -3.54
C THR A 303 11.33 -34.55 -4.41
N THR A 304 10.49 -33.66 -4.92
CA THR A 304 9.69 -33.97 -6.11
C THR A 304 10.55 -33.65 -7.33
N GLY A 305 11.46 -34.57 -7.66
CA GLY A 305 12.05 -34.60 -9.00
C GLY A 305 10.98 -35.12 -9.96
N PRO A 306 11.03 -34.73 -11.27
CA PRO A 306 10.18 -35.34 -12.26
C PRO A 306 10.48 -36.82 -12.31
N THR A 307 9.49 -37.66 -12.07
CA THR A 307 9.57 -39.08 -12.41
C THR A 307 9.64 -39.17 -13.91
N ALA A 308 10.75 -39.71 -14.41
CA ALA A 308 10.97 -40.06 -15.83
C ALA A 308 9.93 -41.05 -16.33
#